data_83a7b2a0542a2287923d721b71778968
#
_entry.id   83a7b2a0542a2287923d721b71778968
#
_cell.length_a   1.000
_cell.length_b   1.000
_cell.length_c   1.000
_cell.angle_alpha   90.00
_cell.angle_beta   90.00
_cell.angle_gamma   90.00
#
_symmetry.space_group_name_H-M   'P 1'
#
loop_
_entity.id
_entity.type
_entity.pdbx_description
1 polymer ?
#
loop_
_entity_poly.entity_id
_entity_poly.type
_entity_poly.pdbx_seq_one_letter_code
_entity_poly.pdbx_strand_id
1 'polypeptide(L)'
;MTALQPARRGPAGDGPPGAADRTVRRIPFPVVDEITRHCLTDDEPETVHIEVHLPGRPDPDRLRAAFREALCRHPRILMRQAPHRWWRRRYAWELTGVPDVDPVVFPPPGPDALARARERALADCPPLDASPPVRLEVVERGPDGDEGEVGAANGGTVLLVTINHTALDGPACLRVLATAAQLYGGADNSPAPPPVRAPGAATGGTLPDTPPLGGHRLARPVRIAAERGPRRADGQDSPRSRGNGMLITELPVPARPPRVGGVAAFTVNDQLLVATCLMVARWNHVHGRPSTPVVVTMPVDDRPRGTDMPIGNGTRLVSVGFGPEEERDAALLTADPPDPAAVARLLRRTAARTRSLKAAPGSQLGLGAALLTAPVLPAGARGVLTRALRTAAAPLASTTLLSNIGRIPYPLDFGDAGRPTAVWFSAPARMPRGLTVTTVSVGGRVQLALRWSHALLDDEAGARLGALFARSLAATCWTPEAGDDGTERTGSTGRTGRSDPSNRTGRSVRSAPSNRPDCPDRPDRPDRPEGTTP
;
A
#
# COMPACT_ATOMS: atom_id res chain seq x y z
N MET A 1 -42.94 -68.81 -39.25
CA MET A 1 -43.10 -67.35 -39.37
C MET A 1 -43.80 -66.92 -38.07
N THR A 2 -43.00 -66.47 -37.10
CA THR A 2 -43.48 -66.04 -35.80
C THR A 2 -42.94 -64.65 -35.55
N ALA A 3 -43.84 -63.67 -35.52
CA ALA A 3 -43.52 -62.28 -35.34
C ALA A 3 -43.15 -62.01 -33.89
N LEU A 4 -41.98 -61.38 -33.67
CA LEU A 4 -41.53 -60.85 -32.38
C LEU A 4 -42.15 -59.49 -32.12
N GLN A 5 -42.91 -59.36 -31.03
CA GLN A 5 -43.42 -58.11 -30.50
C GLN A 5 -42.27 -57.30 -29.84
N PRO A 6 -42.28 -55.94 -29.98
CA PRO A 6 -41.27 -55.12 -29.31
C PRO A 6 -41.65 -54.91 -27.84
N ALA A 7 -40.62 -55.03 -26.97
CA ALA A 7 -40.70 -54.82 -25.50
C ALA A 7 -41.08 -53.36 -25.17
N ARG A 8 -42.02 -53.20 -24.24
CA ARG A 8 -42.42 -51.93 -23.63
C ARG A 8 -41.28 -51.37 -22.79
N ARG A 9 -40.85 -50.15 -23.09
CA ARG A 9 -39.97 -49.35 -22.18
C ARG A 9 -40.73 -49.01 -20.92
N GLY A 10 -40.17 -49.33 -19.77
CA GLY A 10 -40.58 -48.85 -18.45
C GLY A 10 -40.26 -47.36 -18.23
N PRO A 11 -40.88 -46.70 -17.24
CA PRO A 11 -40.67 -45.29 -16.99
C PRO A 11 -39.22 -44.99 -16.57
N ALA A 12 -38.66 -43.91 -17.15
CA ALA A 12 -37.33 -43.39 -16.83
C ALA A 12 -37.31 -42.98 -15.33
N GLY A 13 -36.34 -43.51 -14.61
CA GLY A 13 -36.04 -43.08 -13.25
C GLY A 13 -35.57 -41.62 -13.23
N ASP A 14 -36.08 -40.89 -12.25
CA ASP A 14 -35.61 -39.55 -11.92
C ASP A 14 -34.14 -39.59 -11.59
N GLY A 15 -33.31 -39.12 -12.57
CA GLY A 15 -31.94 -38.79 -12.32
C GLY A 15 -31.84 -37.61 -11.36
N PRO A 16 -30.72 -37.45 -10.61
CA PRO A 16 -30.57 -36.31 -9.70
C PRO A 16 -30.75 -34.99 -10.45
N PRO A 17 -31.35 -33.96 -9.80
CA PRO A 17 -31.65 -32.68 -10.44
C PRO A 17 -30.37 -32.11 -11.03
N GLY A 18 -30.43 -31.86 -12.33
CA GLY A 18 -29.31 -31.46 -13.16
C GLY A 18 -28.50 -30.33 -12.53
N ALA A 19 -27.18 -30.44 -12.66
CA ALA A 19 -26.27 -29.32 -12.47
C ALA A 19 -26.81 -28.13 -13.26
N ALA A 20 -27.44 -27.21 -12.54
CA ALA A 20 -27.89 -25.95 -13.12
C ALA A 20 -26.70 -25.36 -13.86
N ASP A 21 -26.85 -25.11 -15.14
CA ASP A 21 -25.92 -24.42 -15.99
C ASP A 21 -25.57 -23.09 -15.31
N ARG A 22 -24.53 -23.09 -14.47
CA ARG A 22 -24.02 -21.89 -13.82
C ARG A 22 -23.39 -21.07 -14.93
N THR A 23 -24.19 -20.20 -15.55
CA THR A 23 -23.69 -19.24 -16.52
C THR A 23 -22.56 -18.46 -15.87
N VAL A 24 -21.35 -18.80 -16.27
CA VAL A 24 -20.13 -18.14 -15.79
C VAL A 24 -20.24 -16.66 -16.13
N ARG A 25 -20.34 -15.82 -15.13
CA ARG A 25 -20.47 -14.37 -15.32
C ARG A 25 -19.15 -13.81 -15.83
N ARG A 26 -19.17 -13.24 -17.03
CA ARG A 26 -18.02 -12.56 -17.63
C ARG A 26 -18.12 -11.07 -17.47
N ILE A 27 -17.01 -10.43 -17.09
CA ILE A 27 -16.88 -8.99 -17.00
C ILE A 27 -15.65 -8.54 -17.80
N PRO A 28 -15.74 -7.45 -18.57
CA PRO A 28 -14.59 -6.97 -19.32
C PRO A 28 -13.48 -6.52 -18.37
N PHE A 29 -12.21 -6.66 -18.80
CA PHE A 29 -11.08 -6.11 -18.05
C PHE A 29 -11.24 -4.60 -17.89
N PRO A 30 -11.04 -4.06 -16.66
CA PRO A 30 -10.75 -2.65 -16.47
C PRO A 30 -9.50 -2.22 -17.25
N VAL A 31 -9.41 -0.93 -17.57
CA VAL A 31 -8.28 -0.36 -18.32
C VAL A 31 -6.94 -0.69 -17.65
N VAL A 32 -6.88 -0.60 -16.32
CA VAL A 32 -5.67 -0.88 -15.53
C VAL A 32 -5.23 -2.33 -15.70
N ASP A 33 -6.17 -3.27 -15.58
CA ASP A 33 -5.89 -4.70 -15.66
C ASP A 33 -5.37 -5.05 -17.08
N GLU A 34 -5.96 -4.47 -18.13
CA GLU A 34 -5.53 -4.73 -19.51
C GLU A 34 -4.13 -4.16 -19.78
N ILE A 35 -3.83 -2.94 -19.35
CA ILE A 35 -2.49 -2.34 -19.50
C ILE A 35 -1.45 -3.17 -18.74
N THR A 36 -1.74 -3.56 -17.51
CA THR A 36 -0.84 -4.41 -16.71
C THR A 36 -0.61 -5.75 -17.40
N ARG A 37 -1.69 -6.39 -17.88
CA ARG A 37 -1.63 -7.66 -18.61
C ARG A 37 -0.74 -7.58 -19.85
N HIS A 38 -0.82 -6.49 -20.61
CA HIS A 38 0.04 -6.27 -21.78
C HIS A 38 1.51 -6.08 -21.44
N CYS A 39 1.80 -5.64 -20.22
CA CYS A 39 3.15 -5.35 -19.75
C CYS A 39 3.79 -6.50 -18.96
N LEU A 40 3.13 -7.65 -18.79
CA LEU A 40 3.71 -8.82 -18.12
C LEU A 40 4.96 -9.30 -18.84
N THR A 41 5.97 -9.68 -18.07
CA THR A 41 7.21 -10.32 -18.50
C THR A 41 7.57 -11.41 -17.51
N ASP A 42 8.22 -12.48 -17.98
CA ASP A 42 8.64 -13.60 -17.12
C ASP A 42 9.80 -13.19 -16.20
N ASP A 43 10.59 -12.18 -16.59
CA ASP A 43 11.77 -11.74 -15.85
C ASP A 43 11.43 -10.86 -14.62
N GLU A 44 10.28 -10.19 -14.64
CA GLU A 44 9.85 -9.27 -13.58
C GLU A 44 8.36 -9.52 -13.25
N PRO A 45 8.06 -10.52 -12.41
CA PRO A 45 6.69 -10.91 -12.13
C PRO A 45 5.90 -9.80 -11.42
N GLU A 46 4.64 -9.67 -11.79
CA GLU A 46 3.71 -8.64 -11.26
C GLU A 46 3.07 -9.13 -9.95
N THR A 47 3.91 -9.41 -8.95
CA THR A 47 3.45 -9.88 -7.65
C THR A 47 3.35 -8.76 -6.64
N VAL A 48 2.21 -8.66 -5.92
CA VAL A 48 2.13 -7.99 -4.62
C VAL A 48 2.30 -9.05 -3.55
N HIS A 49 3.10 -8.75 -2.55
CA HIS A 49 3.35 -9.62 -1.42
C HIS A 49 2.88 -8.94 -0.13
N ILE A 50 2.12 -9.67 0.68
CA ILE A 50 1.71 -9.26 2.03
C ILE A 50 2.22 -10.32 2.99
N GLU A 51 2.96 -9.90 3.99
CA GLU A 51 3.52 -10.77 5.01
C GLU A 51 2.97 -10.37 6.37
N VAL A 52 2.39 -11.31 7.11
CA VAL A 52 1.73 -11.08 8.41
C VAL A 52 2.33 -12.03 9.43
N HIS A 53 2.94 -11.49 10.46
CA HIS A 53 3.54 -12.24 11.55
C HIS A 53 2.57 -12.40 12.71
N LEU A 54 2.23 -13.63 13.05
CA LEU A 54 1.37 -13.99 14.17
C LEU A 54 2.21 -14.57 15.32
N PRO A 55 1.89 -14.22 16.58
CA PRO A 55 2.59 -14.79 17.74
C PRO A 55 2.24 -16.26 17.97
N GLY A 56 1.05 -16.70 17.57
CA GLY A 56 0.56 -18.07 17.74
C GLY A 56 0.60 -18.88 16.44
N ARG A 57 0.11 -20.11 16.55
CA ARG A 57 -0.03 -21.05 15.43
C ARG A 57 -1.51 -21.23 15.13
N PRO A 58 -1.98 -20.79 13.96
CA PRO A 58 -3.36 -21.05 13.56
C PRO A 58 -3.57 -22.54 13.25
N ASP A 59 -4.74 -23.05 13.62
CA ASP A 59 -5.18 -24.38 13.20
C ASP A 59 -5.32 -24.42 11.68
N PRO A 60 -4.66 -25.38 10.99
CA PRO A 60 -4.61 -25.41 9.53
C PRO A 60 -5.97 -25.57 8.86
N ASP A 61 -6.83 -26.43 9.39
CA ASP A 61 -8.12 -26.71 8.77
C ASP A 61 -9.10 -25.56 8.98
N ARG A 62 -9.11 -24.98 10.19
CA ARG A 62 -9.91 -23.79 10.51
C ARG A 62 -9.47 -22.58 9.68
N LEU A 63 -8.16 -22.38 9.51
CA LEU A 63 -7.62 -21.29 8.67
C LEU A 63 -8.02 -21.48 7.20
N ARG A 64 -7.89 -22.69 6.68
CA ARG A 64 -8.29 -23.02 5.30
C ARG A 64 -9.79 -22.79 5.09
N ALA A 65 -10.62 -23.23 6.04
CA ALA A 65 -12.08 -23.02 6.00
C ALA A 65 -12.42 -21.52 6.05
N ALA A 66 -11.82 -20.76 6.98
CA ALA A 66 -12.04 -19.33 7.13
C ALA A 66 -11.60 -18.55 5.88
N PHE A 67 -10.46 -18.90 5.28
CA PHE A 67 -9.98 -18.24 4.07
C PHE A 67 -10.89 -18.53 2.86
N ARG A 68 -11.33 -19.78 2.70
CA ARG A 68 -12.30 -20.13 1.63
C ARG A 68 -13.62 -19.40 1.79
N GLU A 69 -14.15 -19.33 3.01
CA GLU A 69 -15.38 -18.57 3.29
C GLU A 69 -15.17 -17.07 3.01
N ALA A 70 -14.01 -16.50 3.38
CA ALA A 70 -13.69 -15.12 3.07
C ALA A 70 -13.69 -14.86 1.56
N LEU A 71 -13.15 -15.77 0.75
CA LEU A 71 -13.20 -15.67 -0.71
C LEU A 71 -14.66 -15.68 -1.22
N CYS A 72 -15.52 -16.53 -0.67
CA CYS A 72 -16.93 -16.59 -1.05
C CYS A 72 -17.69 -15.32 -0.66
N ARG A 73 -17.33 -14.66 0.45
CA ARG A 73 -17.91 -13.36 0.86
C ARG A 73 -17.43 -12.20 -0.01
N HIS A 74 -16.32 -12.38 -0.73
CA HIS A 74 -15.78 -11.42 -1.67
C HIS A 74 -15.70 -11.99 -3.09
N PRO A 75 -16.85 -12.30 -3.73
CA PRO A 75 -16.88 -13.09 -4.97
C PRO A 75 -16.10 -12.48 -6.12
N ARG A 76 -15.74 -11.21 -6.03
CA ARG A 76 -14.93 -10.53 -7.03
C ARG A 76 -13.46 -10.99 -7.04
N ILE A 77 -12.96 -11.62 -5.95
CA ILE A 77 -11.62 -12.22 -5.92
C ILE A 77 -11.61 -13.60 -6.60
N LEU A 78 -12.79 -14.28 -6.66
CA LEU A 78 -12.96 -15.56 -7.33
C LEU A 78 -13.09 -15.33 -8.83
N MET A 79 -11.97 -14.99 -9.46
CA MET A 79 -11.91 -14.69 -10.88
C MET A 79 -10.69 -15.31 -11.54
N ARG A 80 -10.84 -15.62 -12.82
CA ARG A 80 -9.76 -16.00 -13.72
C ARG A 80 -9.91 -15.30 -15.06
N GLN A 81 -8.82 -15.18 -15.81
CA GLN A 81 -8.86 -14.68 -17.17
C GLN A 81 -9.63 -15.65 -18.06
N ALA A 82 -10.67 -15.20 -18.73
CA ALA A 82 -11.40 -16.00 -19.71
C ALA A 82 -10.44 -16.46 -20.83
N PRO A 83 -10.62 -17.67 -21.38
CA PRO A 83 -9.87 -18.12 -22.54
C PRO A 83 -9.91 -17.09 -23.66
N HIS A 84 -8.75 -16.63 -24.10
CA HIS A 84 -8.63 -15.51 -25.01
C HIS A 84 -7.81 -15.89 -26.23
N ARG A 85 -8.32 -15.54 -27.43
CA ARG A 85 -7.58 -15.64 -28.68
C ARG A 85 -7.05 -14.26 -29.08
N TRP A 86 -5.85 -14.17 -29.59
CA TRP A 86 -5.12 -12.92 -29.87
C TRP A 86 -5.90 -11.91 -30.76
N TRP A 87 -6.81 -12.39 -31.61
CA TRP A 87 -7.64 -11.53 -32.47
C TRP A 87 -8.92 -11.02 -31.80
N ARG A 88 -9.30 -11.52 -30.63
CA ARG A 88 -10.44 -10.97 -29.89
C ARG A 88 -10.15 -9.53 -29.46
N ARG A 89 -11.20 -8.71 -29.42
CA ARG A 89 -11.07 -7.29 -29.12
C ARG A 89 -11.09 -6.95 -27.63
N ARG A 90 -11.44 -7.88 -26.74
CA ARG A 90 -11.54 -7.63 -25.30
C ARG A 90 -11.06 -8.83 -24.50
N TYR A 91 -10.31 -8.55 -23.45
CA TYR A 91 -10.12 -9.50 -22.35
C TYR A 91 -11.34 -9.45 -21.43
N ALA A 92 -11.58 -10.54 -20.70
CA ALA A 92 -12.65 -10.64 -19.72
C ALA A 92 -12.19 -11.47 -18.53
N TRP A 93 -12.67 -11.12 -17.36
CA TRP A 93 -12.63 -11.96 -16.17
C TRP A 93 -13.85 -12.87 -16.16
N GLU A 94 -13.65 -14.13 -15.85
CA GLU A 94 -14.70 -15.09 -15.49
C GLU A 94 -14.78 -15.15 -13.96
N LEU A 95 -15.97 -14.90 -13.41
CA LEU A 95 -16.24 -15.12 -11.99
C LEU A 95 -16.62 -16.58 -11.78
N THR A 96 -15.85 -17.32 -10.97
CA THR A 96 -15.98 -18.77 -10.82
C THR A 96 -16.94 -19.19 -9.71
N GLY A 97 -17.22 -18.29 -8.75
CA GLY A 97 -18.07 -18.57 -7.59
C GLY A 97 -17.44 -19.48 -6.54
N VAL A 98 -16.49 -20.32 -6.92
CA VAL A 98 -15.65 -21.16 -6.04
C VAL A 98 -14.23 -21.16 -6.55
N PRO A 99 -13.22 -21.40 -5.70
CA PRO A 99 -11.83 -21.56 -6.15
C PRO A 99 -11.68 -22.73 -7.12
N ASP A 100 -10.89 -22.55 -8.18
CA ASP A 100 -10.45 -23.66 -9.06
C ASP A 100 -9.35 -24.49 -8.39
N VAL A 101 -8.53 -23.85 -7.55
CA VAL A 101 -7.42 -24.46 -6.80
C VAL A 101 -7.49 -24.07 -5.35
N ASP A 102 -6.94 -24.88 -4.45
CA ASP A 102 -6.81 -24.50 -3.05
C ASP A 102 -5.73 -23.41 -2.93
N PRO A 103 -6.09 -22.18 -2.53
CA PRO A 103 -5.12 -21.10 -2.43
C PRO A 103 -4.25 -21.16 -1.17
N VAL A 104 -4.54 -22.06 -0.20
CA VAL A 104 -3.84 -22.17 1.08
C VAL A 104 -2.84 -23.32 1.05
N VAL A 105 -1.57 -23.00 1.24
CA VAL A 105 -0.46 -23.95 1.21
C VAL A 105 0.30 -23.91 2.54
N PHE A 106 0.66 -25.07 3.06
CA PHE A 106 1.49 -25.25 4.25
C PHE A 106 2.82 -25.85 3.82
N PRO A 107 3.86 -25.02 3.57
CA PRO A 107 5.17 -25.53 3.21
C PRO A 107 5.77 -26.37 4.34
N PRO A 108 6.61 -27.36 4.03
CA PRO A 108 7.32 -28.11 5.05
C PRO A 108 8.14 -27.18 5.96
N PRO A 109 8.10 -27.40 7.29
CA PRO A 109 8.89 -26.61 8.24
C PRO A 109 10.39 -26.84 8.00
N GLY A 110 11.21 -25.85 8.37
CA GLY A 110 12.65 -25.92 8.27
C GLY A 110 13.32 -24.55 8.43
N PRO A 111 14.62 -24.49 8.67
CA PRO A 111 15.32 -23.22 8.96
C PRO A 111 15.14 -22.18 7.86
N ASP A 112 15.16 -22.58 6.58
CA ASP A 112 14.99 -21.65 5.45
C ASP A 112 13.56 -21.59 4.91
N ALA A 113 12.57 -22.09 5.63
CA ALA A 113 11.20 -22.18 5.11
C ALA A 113 10.64 -20.79 4.76
N LEU A 114 10.89 -19.79 5.62
CA LEU A 114 10.45 -18.42 5.39
C LEU A 114 11.22 -17.76 4.23
N ALA A 115 12.54 -17.93 4.16
CA ALA A 115 13.35 -17.40 3.07
C ALA A 115 12.87 -17.96 1.71
N ARG A 116 12.68 -19.27 1.61
CA ARG A 116 12.14 -19.91 0.40
C ARG A 116 10.73 -19.46 0.05
N ALA A 117 9.88 -19.21 1.05
CA ALA A 117 8.53 -18.69 0.81
C ALA A 117 8.58 -17.25 0.27
N ARG A 118 9.46 -16.39 0.80
CA ARG A 118 9.71 -15.03 0.28
C ARG A 118 10.23 -15.05 -1.15
N GLU A 119 11.19 -15.93 -1.46
CA GLU A 119 11.69 -16.11 -2.83
C GLU A 119 10.54 -16.50 -3.79
N ARG A 120 9.70 -17.46 -3.42
CA ARG A 120 8.52 -17.82 -4.22
C ARG A 120 7.54 -16.64 -4.36
N ALA A 121 7.30 -15.90 -3.30
CA ALA A 121 6.41 -14.73 -3.34
C ALA A 121 6.90 -13.63 -4.28
N LEU A 122 8.22 -13.52 -4.48
CA LEU A 122 8.83 -12.56 -5.40
C LEU A 122 8.91 -13.08 -6.85
N ALA A 123 9.06 -14.40 -7.04
CA ALA A 123 9.30 -15.01 -8.33
C ALA A 123 8.04 -15.63 -8.97
N ASP A 124 7.21 -16.29 -8.17
CA ASP A 124 6.10 -17.12 -8.67
C ASP A 124 4.77 -16.37 -8.57
N CYS A 125 4.38 -15.72 -9.65
CA CYS A 125 3.11 -15.04 -9.73
C CYS A 125 1.95 -16.06 -9.83
N PRO A 126 0.91 -15.96 -8.97
CA PRO A 126 -0.29 -16.77 -9.13
C PRO A 126 -0.86 -16.63 -10.55
N PRO A 127 -1.21 -17.73 -11.25
CA PRO A 127 -1.63 -17.68 -12.63
C PRO A 127 -2.97 -16.95 -12.80
N LEU A 128 -3.14 -16.28 -13.94
CA LEU A 128 -4.39 -15.59 -14.25
C LEU A 128 -5.50 -16.51 -14.79
N ASP A 129 -5.15 -17.70 -15.24
CA ASP A 129 -6.07 -18.69 -15.82
C ASP A 129 -6.68 -19.64 -14.78
N ALA A 130 -6.27 -19.51 -13.50
CA ALA A 130 -6.88 -20.18 -12.35
C ALA A 130 -7.44 -19.19 -11.33
N SER A 131 -8.51 -19.59 -10.65
CA SER A 131 -9.18 -18.79 -9.60
C SER A 131 -8.88 -19.37 -8.22
N PRO A 132 -8.56 -18.53 -7.21
CA PRO A 132 -8.30 -17.09 -7.27
C PRO A 132 -6.85 -16.78 -7.71
N PRO A 133 -6.56 -15.59 -8.24
CA PRO A 133 -5.19 -15.18 -8.59
C PRO A 133 -4.40 -14.75 -7.33
N VAL A 134 -4.49 -15.56 -6.28
CA VAL A 134 -3.92 -15.34 -4.94
C VAL A 134 -3.47 -16.68 -4.37
N ARG A 135 -2.34 -16.66 -3.65
CA ARG A 135 -1.81 -17.78 -2.86
C ARG A 135 -1.54 -17.31 -1.44
N LEU A 136 -1.94 -18.09 -0.45
CA LEU A 136 -1.60 -17.94 0.97
C LEU A 136 -0.67 -19.08 1.38
N GLU A 137 0.58 -18.77 1.68
CA GLU A 137 1.53 -19.70 2.28
C GLU A 137 1.58 -19.46 3.79
N VAL A 138 1.45 -20.53 4.57
CA VAL A 138 1.45 -20.52 6.04
C VAL A 138 2.75 -21.16 6.50
N VAL A 139 3.69 -20.35 6.99
CA VAL A 139 5.04 -20.80 7.36
C VAL A 139 5.17 -20.78 8.88
N GLU A 140 5.39 -21.95 9.47
CA GLU A 140 5.71 -22.06 10.89
C GLU A 140 7.16 -21.63 11.13
N ARG A 141 7.37 -20.82 12.16
CA ARG A 141 8.70 -20.45 12.63
C ARG A 141 9.18 -21.44 13.67
N GLY A 142 10.40 -21.95 13.49
CA GLY A 142 11.05 -22.80 14.47
C GLY A 142 11.40 -22.03 15.77
N PRO A 143 11.66 -22.74 16.87
CA PRO A 143 12.11 -22.12 18.11
C PRO A 143 13.49 -21.42 17.96
N ASP A 144 14.28 -21.85 17.00
CA ASP A 144 15.63 -21.33 16.69
C ASP A 144 15.60 -20.28 15.54
N GLY A 145 14.47 -19.58 15.36
CA GLY A 145 14.34 -18.55 14.32
C GLY A 145 15.44 -17.50 14.45
N ASP A 146 15.94 -17.02 13.30
CA ASP A 146 17.02 -16.03 13.15
C ASP A 146 16.93 -14.94 14.22
N GLU A 147 17.91 -14.91 15.14
CA GLU A 147 17.99 -13.97 16.26
C GLU A 147 18.07 -12.48 15.84
N GLY A 148 18.17 -12.21 14.55
CA GLY A 148 18.24 -10.87 13.96
C GLY A 148 16.95 -10.36 13.32
N GLU A 149 15.89 -11.16 13.22
CA GLU A 149 14.69 -10.77 12.48
C GLU A 149 13.71 -10.00 13.36
N VAL A 150 13.43 -8.77 12.94
CA VAL A 150 12.48 -7.85 13.59
C VAL A 150 11.09 -8.49 13.68
N GLY A 151 10.54 -8.61 14.89
CA GLY A 151 9.24 -9.24 15.16
C GLY A 151 9.33 -10.70 15.63
N ALA A 152 10.50 -11.20 15.96
CA ALA A 152 10.75 -12.55 16.44
C ALA A 152 10.24 -12.79 17.87
N ALA A 153 8.95 -13.09 18.01
CA ALA A 153 8.50 -13.93 19.13
C ALA A 153 8.80 -15.38 18.73
N ASN A 154 9.59 -16.09 19.53
CA ASN A 154 9.93 -17.49 19.29
C ASN A 154 8.67 -18.33 19.08
N GLY A 155 8.56 -19.03 17.96
CA GLY A 155 7.56 -20.07 17.74
C GLY A 155 6.22 -19.63 17.11
N GLY A 156 6.14 -18.46 16.47
CA GLY A 156 4.91 -18.00 15.78
C GLY A 156 4.77 -18.52 14.34
N THR A 157 3.80 -17.95 13.63
CA THR A 157 3.51 -18.27 12.22
C THR A 157 3.59 -17.03 11.35
N VAL A 158 4.07 -17.18 10.13
CA VAL A 158 4.06 -16.13 9.11
C VAL A 158 3.09 -16.51 8.00
N LEU A 159 2.12 -15.63 7.75
CA LEU A 159 1.20 -15.73 6.63
C LEU A 159 1.75 -14.90 5.46
N LEU A 160 2.07 -15.54 4.35
CA LEU A 160 2.52 -14.86 3.12
C LEU A 160 1.42 -14.93 2.07
N VAL A 161 0.83 -13.78 1.75
CA VAL A 161 -0.17 -13.67 0.68
C VAL A 161 0.52 -13.14 -0.57
N THR A 162 0.60 -13.96 -1.61
CA THR A 162 1.10 -13.56 -2.93
C THR A 162 -0.06 -13.34 -3.87
N ILE A 163 -0.06 -12.21 -4.58
CA ILE A 163 -1.17 -11.74 -5.38
C ILE A 163 -0.68 -11.43 -6.79
N ASN A 164 -1.44 -11.82 -7.80
CA ASN A 164 -1.22 -11.30 -9.15
C ASN A 164 -1.78 -9.88 -9.26
N HIS A 165 -0.88 -8.90 -9.36
CA HIS A 165 -1.27 -7.48 -9.36
C HIS A 165 -2.04 -7.04 -10.62
N THR A 166 -2.05 -7.85 -11.68
CA THR A 166 -2.95 -7.62 -12.82
C THR A 166 -4.41 -7.67 -12.40
N ALA A 167 -4.75 -8.53 -11.43
CA ALA A 167 -6.12 -8.77 -10.98
C ALA A 167 -6.53 -7.91 -9.78
N LEU A 168 -5.62 -7.73 -8.82
CA LEU A 168 -5.93 -7.19 -7.50
C LEU A 168 -4.82 -6.27 -6.98
N ASP A 169 -5.20 -5.28 -6.20
CA ASP A 169 -4.26 -4.46 -5.41
C ASP A 169 -4.15 -4.92 -3.95
N GLY A 170 -3.13 -4.41 -3.25
CA GLY A 170 -2.86 -4.74 -1.86
C GLY A 170 -4.03 -4.45 -0.91
N PRO A 171 -4.68 -3.27 -0.97
CA PRO A 171 -5.85 -2.97 -0.14
C PRO A 171 -7.02 -3.93 -0.31
N ALA A 172 -7.29 -4.39 -1.54
CA ALA A 172 -8.33 -5.38 -1.81
C ALA A 172 -8.03 -6.72 -1.12
N CYS A 173 -6.79 -7.20 -1.24
CA CYS A 173 -6.39 -8.45 -0.59
C CYS A 173 -6.32 -8.33 0.93
N LEU A 174 -5.92 -7.18 1.46
CA LEU A 174 -5.97 -6.92 2.89
C LEU A 174 -7.40 -6.99 3.43
N ARG A 175 -8.40 -6.51 2.67
CA ARG A 175 -9.82 -6.63 3.06
C ARG A 175 -10.26 -8.09 3.14
N VAL A 176 -9.87 -8.91 2.17
CA VAL A 176 -10.17 -10.35 2.17
C VAL A 176 -9.48 -11.06 3.34
N LEU A 177 -8.20 -10.75 3.59
CA LEU A 177 -7.44 -11.30 4.71
C LEU A 177 -8.05 -10.92 6.07
N ALA A 178 -8.53 -9.69 6.22
CA ALA A 178 -9.22 -9.25 7.42
C ALA A 178 -10.55 -10.01 7.64
N THR A 179 -11.27 -10.30 6.57
CA THR A 179 -12.46 -11.17 6.64
C THR A 179 -12.09 -12.57 7.10
N ALA A 180 -11.01 -13.14 6.55
CA ALA A 180 -10.54 -14.45 6.97
C ALA A 180 -10.10 -14.48 8.44
N ALA A 181 -9.41 -13.42 8.92
CA ALA A 181 -9.02 -13.29 10.31
C ALA A 181 -10.24 -13.28 11.27
N GLN A 182 -11.24 -12.47 10.94
CA GLN A 182 -12.48 -12.40 11.72
C GLN A 182 -13.23 -13.73 11.76
N LEU A 183 -13.37 -14.40 10.62
CA LEU A 183 -14.00 -15.72 10.53
C LEU A 183 -13.21 -16.77 11.31
N TYR A 184 -11.89 -16.76 11.21
CA TYR A 184 -11.04 -17.65 11.99
C TYR A 184 -11.20 -17.42 13.50
N GLY A 185 -11.25 -16.17 13.94
CA GLY A 185 -11.45 -15.77 15.33
C GLY A 185 -12.88 -16.00 15.85
N GLY A 186 -13.81 -16.48 15.02
CA GLY A 186 -15.22 -16.70 15.40
C GLY A 186 -16.05 -15.42 15.52
N ALA A 187 -15.52 -14.29 15.07
CA ALA A 187 -16.27 -13.04 15.04
C ALA A 187 -17.23 -13.00 13.85
N ASP A 188 -18.41 -12.41 14.05
CA ASP A 188 -19.28 -12.08 12.92
C ASP A 188 -18.57 -11.08 12.02
N ASN A 189 -18.39 -11.43 10.74
CA ASN A 189 -17.81 -10.57 9.73
C ASN A 189 -18.86 -9.65 9.10
N SER A 190 -19.80 -9.16 9.90
CA SER A 190 -20.55 -7.98 9.51
C SER A 190 -19.54 -6.88 9.17
N PRO A 191 -19.66 -6.19 8.02
CA PRO A 191 -18.62 -5.31 7.54
C PRO A 191 -18.25 -4.32 8.64
N ALA A 192 -16.99 -4.31 9.04
CA ALA A 192 -16.50 -3.34 10.01
C ALA A 192 -16.84 -1.94 9.49
N PRO A 193 -17.44 -1.06 10.30
CA PRO A 193 -17.69 0.29 9.86
C PRO A 193 -16.36 0.88 9.39
N PRO A 194 -16.35 1.58 8.26
CA PRO A 194 -15.13 2.19 7.77
C PRO A 194 -14.55 3.03 8.91
N PRO A 195 -13.23 3.04 9.09
CA PRO A 195 -12.63 3.95 10.06
C PRO A 195 -13.14 5.33 9.70
N VAL A 196 -13.87 5.95 10.62
CA VAL A 196 -14.37 7.30 10.43
C VAL A 196 -13.12 8.17 10.23
N ARG A 197 -12.72 8.35 8.98
CA ARG A 197 -12.01 9.58 8.66
C ARG A 197 -13.00 10.64 9.06
N ALA A 198 -12.66 11.42 10.07
CA ALA A 198 -13.32 12.71 10.22
C ALA A 198 -13.43 13.29 8.81
N PRO A 199 -14.64 13.58 8.30
CA PRO A 199 -14.77 14.19 7.00
C PRO A 199 -13.72 15.28 7.03
N GLY A 200 -12.72 15.19 6.12
CA GLY A 200 -11.76 16.25 6.00
C GLY A 200 -12.67 17.44 5.87
N ALA A 201 -12.69 18.31 6.86
CA ALA A 201 -13.52 19.47 6.83
C ALA A 201 -13.33 19.99 5.43
N ALA A 202 -14.38 19.94 4.64
CA ALA A 202 -14.41 20.65 3.38
C ALA A 202 -14.16 22.09 3.83
N THR A 203 -12.90 22.43 3.89
CA THR A 203 -12.48 23.78 4.13
C THR A 203 -12.98 24.53 2.92
N GLY A 204 -14.18 25.10 3.06
CA GLY A 204 -14.61 26.24 2.27
C GLY A 204 -13.71 27.44 2.59
N GLY A 205 -12.42 27.23 2.67
CA GLY A 205 -11.40 28.23 2.58
C GLY A 205 -11.11 28.37 1.10
N THR A 206 -11.38 29.53 0.55
CA THR A 206 -10.81 30.05 -0.68
C THR A 206 -9.35 29.60 -0.71
N LEU A 207 -9.05 28.62 -1.56
CA LEU A 207 -7.67 28.24 -1.84
C LEU A 207 -6.98 29.53 -2.26
N PRO A 208 -5.86 29.92 -1.61
CA PRO A 208 -5.05 30.99 -2.17
C PRO A 208 -4.78 30.57 -3.61
N ASP A 209 -4.93 31.48 -4.54
CA ASP A 209 -4.59 31.33 -5.95
C ASP A 209 -3.18 30.76 -6.04
N THR A 210 -3.11 29.43 -6.02
CA THR A 210 -1.87 28.75 -6.31
C THR A 210 -1.75 28.88 -7.82
N PRO A 211 -0.74 29.57 -8.33
CA PRO A 211 -0.59 29.73 -9.77
C PRO A 211 -0.68 28.35 -10.38
N PRO A 212 -1.41 28.20 -11.51
CA PRO A 212 -1.48 26.92 -12.22
C PRO A 212 -0.02 26.47 -12.38
N LEU A 213 0.24 25.22 -12.02
CA LEU A 213 1.56 24.59 -12.17
C LEU A 213 2.06 24.96 -13.55
N GLY A 214 2.83 26.06 -13.60
CA GLY A 214 3.36 26.63 -14.82
C GLY A 214 4.03 25.49 -15.55
N GLY A 215 3.77 25.35 -16.86
CA GLY A 215 4.25 24.26 -17.69
C GLY A 215 5.75 24.05 -17.50
N HIS A 216 6.10 23.33 -16.46
CA HIS A 216 7.45 22.85 -16.24
C HIS A 216 7.75 21.98 -17.45
N ARG A 217 8.65 22.47 -18.32
CA ARG A 217 9.27 21.63 -19.33
C ARG A 217 9.53 20.30 -18.65
N LEU A 218 8.97 19.21 -19.22
CA LEU A 218 9.10 17.85 -18.71
C LEU A 218 10.59 17.48 -18.65
N ALA A 219 11.28 17.95 -17.62
CA ALA A 219 12.64 17.50 -17.34
C ALA A 219 12.57 16.00 -17.13
N ARG A 220 13.44 15.26 -17.80
CA ARG A 220 13.46 13.79 -17.66
C ARG A 220 13.80 13.46 -16.21
N PRO A 221 12.98 12.62 -15.51
CA PRO A 221 13.31 12.17 -14.17
C PRO A 221 14.67 11.48 -14.14
N VAL A 222 15.45 11.72 -13.08
CA VAL A 222 16.71 10.99 -12.89
C VAL A 222 16.41 9.50 -12.70
N ARG A 223 17.38 8.67 -13.12
CA ARG A 223 17.36 7.23 -12.82
C ARG A 223 18.20 6.97 -11.59
N ILE A 224 17.79 5.97 -10.81
CA ILE A 224 18.60 5.47 -9.71
C ILE A 224 19.88 4.89 -10.31
N ALA A 225 21.04 5.27 -9.75
CA ALA A 225 22.32 4.72 -10.17
C ALA A 225 22.33 3.20 -9.96
N ALA A 226 22.64 2.47 -11.03
CA ALA A 226 22.75 1.02 -10.95
C ALA A 226 24.03 0.64 -10.22
N GLU A 227 23.90 -0.30 -9.29
CA GLU A 227 25.04 -0.90 -8.61
C GLU A 227 24.85 -2.41 -8.54
N ARG A 228 25.82 -3.12 -9.11
CA ARG A 228 25.86 -4.58 -9.16
C ARG A 228 27.30 -5.01 -8.91
N GLY A 229 27.46 -6.02 -8.09
CA GLY A 229 28.78 -6.57 -7.77
C GLY A 229 29.63 -6.91 -9.02
N PRO A 230 30.92 -7.09 -8.86
CA PRO A 230 31.83 -7.39 -9.97
C PRO A 230 31.32 -8.64 -10.69
N ARG A 231 31.29 -8.59 -12.03
CA ARG A 231 31.05 -9.77 -12.85
C ARG A 231 32.07 -10.83 -12.46
N ARG A 232 31.61 -12.03 -12.09
CA ARG A 232 32.50 -13.17 -11.89
C ARG A 232 33.36 -13.35 -13.16
N ALA A 233 34.66 -13.50 -12.95
CA ALA A 233 35.65 -13.56 -14.03
C ALA A 233 35.59 -14.83 -14.89
N ASP A 234 34.66 -15.74 -14.61
CA ASP A 234 34.53 -17.04 -15.26
C ASP A 234 33.79 -17.04 -16.60
N GLY A 235 33.55 -15.84 -17.18
CA GLY A 235 33.06 -15.72 -18.56
C GLY A 235 31.68 -16.36 -18.82
N GLN A 236 31.12 -17.07 -17.87
CA GLN A 236 29.73 -17.43 -17.87
C GLN A 236 28.96 -16.16 -17.49
N ASP A 237 28.35 -15.52 -18.51
CA ASP A 237 27.27 -14.60 -18.28
C ASP A 237 26.30 -15.31 -17.30
N SER A 238 26.47 -15.03 -16.00
CA SER A 238 25.40 -15.33 -15.04
C SER A 238 24.15 -14.78 -15.68
N PRO A 239 23.16 -15.60 -16.04
CA PRO A 239 21.96 -15.08 -16.63
C PRO A 239 21.57 -13.91 -15.73
N ARG A 240 21.56 -12.68 -16.29
CA ARG A 240 21.30 -11.41 -15.56
C ARG A 240 20.31 -11.77 -14.49
N SER A 241 20.70 -11.68 -13.20
CA SER A 241 19.91 -12.27 -12.13
C SER A 241 18.49 -11.76 -12.30
N ARG A 242 17.64 -12.67 -12.74
CA ARG A 242 16.26 -12.36 -13.09
C ARG A 242 15.51 -12.22 -11.78
N GLY A 243 14.50 -11.38 -11.74
CA GLY A 243 13.65 -11.25 -10.59
C GLY A 243 13.96 -10.03 -9.71
N ASN A 244 13.49 -10.09 -8.50
CA ASN A 244 13.57 -9.00 -7.53
C ASN A 244 14.26 -9.44 -6.24
N GLY A 245 15.07 -8.53 -5.67
CA GLY A 245 15.49 -8.58 -4.27
C GLY A 245 14.50 -7.79 -3.39
N MET A 246 14.51 -8.08 -2.09
CA MET A 246 13.66 -7.41 -1.11
C MET A 246 14.35 -7.29 0.24
N LEU A 247 14.24 -6.12 0.85
CA LEU A 247 14.59 -5.85 2.24
C LEU A 247 13.31 -5.48 2.99
N ILE A 248 13.07 -6.11 4.13
CA ILE A 248 12.05 -5.70 5.09
C ILE A 248 12.70 -5.24 6.38
N THR A 249 12.20 -4.17 6.97
CA THR A 249 12.71 -3.65 8.24
C THR A 249 11.65 -2.82 8.96
N GLU A 250 11.84 -2.62 10.25
CA GLU A 250 10.98 -1.81 11.09
C GLU A 250 11.67 -0.51 11.47
N LEU A 251 10.97 0.60 11.30
CA LEU A 251 11.47 1.94 11.60
C LEU A 251 10.56 2.66 12.60
N PRO A 252 11.09 3.58 13.42
CA PRO A 252 10.25 4.43 14.25
C PRO A 252 9.37 5.34 13.38
N VAL A 253 8.16 5.65 13.86
CA VAL A 253 7.32 6.68 13.22
C VAL A 253 8.00 8.04 13.41
N PRO A 254 8.30 8.78 12.33
CA PRO A 254 8.99 10.05 12.46
C PRO A 254 8.13 11.08 13.21
N ALA A 255 8.76 11.83 14.12
CA ALA A 255 8.12 12.88 14.88
C ALA A 255 7.58 13.98 13.96
N ARG A 256 6.47 14.62 14.38
CA ARG A 256 5.79 15.68 13.63
C ARG A 256 5.41 16.82 14.56
N PRO A 257 5.32 18.05 14.05
CA PRO A 257 4.82 19.17 14.85
C PRO A 257 3.37 18.94 15.29
N PRO A 258 2.95 19.56 16.40
CA PRO A 258 1.56 19.58 16.81
C PRO A 258 0.65 20.14 15.71
N ARG A 259 -0.61 19.75 15.74
CA ARG A 259 -1.60 20.31 14.82
C ARG A 259 -2.00 21.71 15.28
N VAL A 260 -1.95 22.67 14.38
CA VAL A 260 -2.42 24.03 14.63
C VAL A 260 -3.81 24.18 14.00
N GLY A 261 -4.83 24.56 14.77
CA GLY A 261 -6.20 24.63 14.27
C GLY A 261 -6.72 23.31 13.67
N GLY A 262 -6.25 22.16 14.18
CA GLY A 262 -6.62 20.84 13.65
C GLY A 262 -5.88 20.42 12.37
N VAL A 263 -5.12 21.32 11.74
CA VAL A 263 -4.39 21.07 10.50
C VAL A 263 -2.94 20.69 10.81
N ALA A 264 -2.47 19.58 10.19
CA ALA A 264 -1.07 19.18 10.28
C ALA A 264 -0.24 19.98 9.25
N ALA A 265 0.92 20.48 9.65
CA ALA A 265 1.86 21.15 8.74
C ALA A 265 2.28 20.20 7.61
N PHE A 266 2.58 18.94 7.95
CA PHE A 266 2.86 17.84 7.03
C PHE A 266 2.44 16.50 7.66
N THR A 267 2.36 15.48 6.86
CA THR A 267 1.93 14.12 7.26
C THR A 267 3.11 13.15 7.23
N VAL A 268 2.95 11.94 7.82
CA VAL A 268 3.93 10.85 7.66
C VAL A 268 4.15 10.52 6.18
N ASN A 269 3.10 10.59 5.36
CA ASN A 269 3.26 10.38 3.92
C ASN A 269 4.19 11.41 3.26
N ASP A 270 4.15 12.66 3.70
CA ASP A 270 5.04 13.70 3.19
C ASP A 270 6.48 13.46 3.65
N GLN A 271 6.68 13.01 4.90
CA GLN A 271 8.00 12.60 5.40
C GLN A 271 8.58 11.41 4.64
N LEU A 272 7.76 10.40 4.32
CA LEU A 272 8.16 9.25 3.51
C LEU A 272 8.54 9.64 2.07
N LEU A 273 7.79 10.57 1.46
CA LEU A 273 8.12 11.12 0.14
C LEU A 273 9.44 11.87 0.15
N VAL A 274 9.66 12.73 1.16
CA VAL A 274 10.92 13.46 1.33
C VAL A 274 12.07 12.49 1.60
N ALA A 275 11.90 11.51 2.48
CA ALA A 275 12.91 10.47 2.74
C ALA A 275 13.29 9.71 1.46
N THR A 276 12.30 9.37 0.62
CA THR A 276 12.53 8.73 -0.68
C THR A 276 13.31 9.64 -1.62
N CYS A 277 12.98 10.93 -1.65
CA CYS A 277 13.71 11.91 -2.46
C CYS A 277 15.18 12.05 -2.00
N LEU A 278 15.42 12.22 -0.69
CA LEU A 278 16.75 12.33 -0.10
C LEU A 278 17.59 11.07 -0.34
N MET A 279 16.99 9.90 -0.14
CA MET A 279 17.64 8.61 -0.42
C MET A 279 18.13 8.54 -1.87
N VAL A 280 17.26 8.82 -2.85
CA VAL A 280 17.61 8.76 -4.27
C VAL A 280 18.65 9.84 -4.62
N ALA A 281 18.46 11.06 -4.15
CA ALA A 281 19.38 12.17 -4.43
C ALA A 281 20.79 11.87 -3.90
N ARG A 282 20.90 11.41 -2.66
CA ARG A 282 22.19 11.05 -2.04
C ARG A 282 22.82 9.84 -2.70
N TRP A 283 22.03 8.79 -3.00
CA TRP A 283 22.51 7.61 -3.72
C TRP A 283 23.13 7.99 -5.05
N ASN A 284 22.41 8.77 -5.85
CA ASN A 284 22.90 9.22 -7.15
C ASN A 284 24.14 10.10 -7.01
N HIS A 285 24.17 11.01 -6.02
CA HIS A 285 25.31 11.88 -5.76
C HIS A 285 26.59 11.10 -5.51
N VAL A 286 26.55 10.09 -4.61
CA VAL A 286 27.73 9.27 -4.31
C VAL A 286 28.19 8.40 -5.48
N HIS A 287 27.30 8.14 -6.45
CA HIS A 287 27.62 7.43 -7.69
C HIS A 287 27.94 8.37 -8.87
N GLY A 288 28.16 9.67 -8.61
CA GLY A 288 28.48 10.66 -9.66
C GLY A 288 27.37 10.84 -10.70
N ARG A 289 26.10 10.63 -10.30
CA ARG A 289 24.91 10.80 -11.17
C ARG A 289 24.12 12.04 -10.76
N PRO A 290 23.33 12.62 -11.67
CA PRO A 290 22.44 13.73 -11.33
C PRO A 290 21.50 13.35 -10.19
N SER A 291 21.39 14.23 -9.17
CA SER A 291 20.54 14.05 -7.99
C SER A 291 19.09 14.48 -8.23
N THR A 292 18.84 15.33 -9.23
CA THR A 292 17.52 15.92 -9.56
C THR A 292 17.32 15.94 -11.07
N PRO A 293 16.06 16.02 -11.56
CA PRO A 293 14.80 15.98 -10.82
C PRO A 293 14.40 14.55 -10.43
N VAL A 294 14.01 14.36 -9.17
CA VAL A 294 13.42 13.10 -8.69
C VAL A 294 11.91 13.16 -8.87
N VAL A 295 11.31 12.09 -9.40
CA VAL A 295 9.86 11.95 -9.50
C VAL A 295 9.43 10.67 -8.79
N VAL A 296 8.61 10.81 -7.75
CA VAL A 296 8.07 9.69 -6.98
C VAL A 296 6.59 9.50 -7.33
N THR A 297 6.24 8.34 -7.87
CA THR A 297 4.84 7.97 -8.05
C THR A 297 4.29 7.40 -6.77
N MET A 298 3.09 7.82 -6.37
CA MET A 298 2.36 7.23 -5.23
C MET A 298 0.96 6.80 -5.64
N PRO A 299 0.46 5.64 -5.17
CA PRO A 299 -0.93 5.25 -5.32
C PRO A 299 -1.80 6.05 -4.33
N VAL A 300 -2.97 6.47 -4.79
CA VAL A 300 -4.04 7.07 -3.99
C VAL A 300 -5.26 6.20 -4.15
N ASP A 301 -5.80 5.72 -3.04
CA ASP A 301 -7.02 4.93 -3.03
C ASP A 301 -8.23 5.87 -3.00
N ASP A 302 -8.90 5.99 -4.12
CA ASP A 302 -10.10 6.83 -4.31
C ASP A 302 -11.40 6.03 -4.08
N ARG A 303 -11.33 4.75 -3.71
CA ARG A 303 -12.52 3.93 -3.44
C ARG A 303 -13.29 4.46 -2.24
N PRO A 304 -14.63 4.43 -2.31
CA PRO A 304 -15.45 4.72 -1.14
C PRO A 304 -15.10 3.72 -0.03
N ARG A 305 -14.78 4.25 1.14
CA ARG A 305 -14.41 3.45 2.32
C ARG A 305 -15.66 2.99 3.07
N GLY A 306 -16.60 2.43 2.35
CA GLY A 306 -17.81 1.81 2.89
C GLY A 306 -17.58 0.33 3.23
N THR A 307 -18.63 -0.27 3.76
CA THR A 307 -18.70 -1.71 4.05
C THR A 307 -18.46 -2.55 2.78
N ASP A 308 -18.80 -2.00 1.61
CA ASP A 308 -18.73 -2.64 0.30
C ASP A 308 -17.56 -2.11 -0.52
N MET A 309 -16.34 -2.07 0.06
CA MET A 309 -15.17 -1.68 -0.71
C MET A 309 -15.02 -2.60 -1.94
N PRO A 310 -15.02 -2.04 -3.16
CA PRO A 310 -14.87 -2.85 -4.37
C PRO A 310 -13.53 -3.61 -4.37
N ILE A 311 -13.59 -4.93 -4.56
CA ILE A 311 -12.41 -5.77 -4.75
C ILE A 311 -11.94 -5.63 -6.21
N GLY A 312 -10.66 -5.44 -6.40
CA GLY A 312 -10.01 -5.20 -7.71
C GLY A 312 -8.93 -4.14 -7.61
N ASN A 313 -8.46 -3.64 -8.75
CA ASN A 313 -7.50 -2.52 -8.81
C ASN A 313 -8.26 -1.19 -8.73
N GLY A 314 -8.19 -0.52 -7.58
CA GLY A 314 -8.95 0.71 -7.29
C GLY A 314 -8.10 1.94 -7.02
N THR A 315 -6.78 1.84 -7.15
CA THR A 315 -5.86 2.93 -6.86
C THR A 315 -5.55 3.78 -8.08
N ARG A 316 -5.45 5.10 -7.89
CA ARG A 316 -4.99 6.07 -8.88
C ARG A 316 -3.51 6.40 -8.62
N LEU A 317 -2.71 6.48 -9.68
CA LEU A 317 -1.31 6.83 -9.58
C LEU A 317 -1.11 8.34 -9.71
N VAL A 318 -0.43 8.94 -8.74
CA VAL A 318 -0.11 10.36 -8.71
C VAL A 318 1.40 10.53 -8.64
N SER A 319 1.95 11.47 -9.41
CA SER A 319 3.39 11.73 -9.43
C SER A 319 3.73 13.01 -8.69
N VAL A 320 4.64 12.92 -7.72
CA VAL A 320 5.20 14.04 -6.97
C VAL A 320 6.59 14.34 -7.52
N GLY A 321 6.75 15.51 -8.12
CA GLY A 321 8.02 15.94 -8.71
C GLY A 321 8.84 16.75 -7.71
N PHE A 322 10.16 16.52 -7.70
CA PHE A 322 11.19 17.27 -6.99
C PHE A 322 12.18 17.75 -8.05
N GLY A 323 12.17 19.02 -8.34
CA GLY A 323 12.84 19.57 -9.52
C GLY A 323 13.65 20.84 -9.26
N PRO A 324 13.41 21.95 -9.98
CA PRO A 324 14.31 23.11 -9.99
C PRO A 324 14.54 23.80 -8.64
N GLU A 325 13.57 23.71 -7.71
CA GLU A 325 13.74 24.27 -6.36
C GLU A 325 14.66 23.38 -5.52
N GLU A 326 14.52 22.07 -5.65
CA GLU A 326 15.36 21.08 -4.99
C GLU A 326 16.76 21.04 -5.58
N GLU A 327 16.93 21.39 -6.87
CA GLU A 327 18.23 21.53 -7.52
C GLU A 327 19.06 22.66 -6.91
N ARG A 328 18.42 23.77 -6.53
CA ARG A 328 19.12 24.88 -5.82
C ARG A 328 19.61 24.46 -4.44
N ASP A 329 18.87 23.61 -3.75
CA ASP A 329 19.20 23.07 -2.44
C ASP A 329 20.03 21.75 -2.54
N ALA A 330 20.41 21.30 -3.74
CA ALA A 330 20.96 19.95 -3.96
C ALA A 330 22.18 19.64 -3.08
N ALA A 331 23.12 20.57 -2.94
CA ALA A 331 24.30 20.36 -2.08
C ALA A 331 23.92 20.17 -0.61
N LEU A 332 22.92 20.91 -0.10
CA LEU A 332 22.42 20.81 1.27
C LEU A 332 21.62 19.52 1.50
N LEU A 333 20.84 19.09 0.48
CA LEU A 333 20.01 17.90 0.57
C LEU A 333 20.81 16.60 0.37
N THR A 334 21.96 16.67 -0.33
CA THR A 334 22.85 15.50 -0.53
C THR A 334 23.99 15.44 0.45
N ALA A 335 24.12 16.41 1.39
CA ALA A 335 25.06 16.35 2.50
C ALA A 335 24.77 15.14 3.43
N ASP A 336 25.73 14.77 4.28
CA ASP A 336 25.59 13.69 5.24
C ASP A 336 26.03 14.15 6.64
N PRO A 337 25.11 14.47 7.56
CA PRO A 337 23.65 14.52 7.39
C PRO A 337 23.17 15.66 6.48
N PRO A 338 21.94 15.58 5.91
CA PRO A 338 21.37 16.68 5.12
C PRO A 338 21.06 17.89 6.03
N ASP A 339 21.12 19.09 5.45
CA ASP A 339 20.84 20.34 6.18
C ASP A 339 19.39 20.39 6.70
N PRO A 340 19.17 20.55 8.01
CA PRO A 340 17.82 20.51 8.61
C PRO A 340 16.87 21.60 8.07
N ALA A 341 17.37 22.80 7.78
CA ALA A 341 16.55 23.87 7.27
C ALA A 341 16.12 23.61 5.82
N ALA A 342 16.99 23.03 5.00
CA ALA A 342 16.65 22.59 3.64
C ALA A 342 15.61 21.47 3.68
N VAL A 343 15.73 20.48 4.57
CA VAL A 343 14.76 19.41 4.75
C VAL A 343 13.41 19.96 5.20
N ALA A 344 13.38 20.91 6.16
CA ALA A 344 12.15 21.54 6.61
C ALA A 344 11.44 22.33 5.49
N ARG A 345 12.21 23.04 4.63
CA ARG A 345 11.64 23.69 3.42
C ARG A 345 11.05 22.64 2.47
N LEU A 346 11.77 21.56 2.23
CA LEU A 346 11.33 20.47 1.36
C LEU A 346 10.04 19.81 1.86
N LEU A 347 9.91 19.55 3.18
CA LEU A 347 8.70 19.01 3.81
C LEU A 347 7.49 19.91 3.58
N ARG A 348 7.64 21.23 3.80
CA ARG A 348 6.54 22.21 3.59
C ARG A 348 6.09 22.23 2.12
N ARG A 349 7.04 22.30 1.17
CA ARG A 349 6.74 22.23 -0.27
C ARG A 349 6.05 20.93 -0.65
N THR A 350 6.55 19.79 -0.16
CA THR A 350 5.97 18.47 -0.43
C THR A 350 4.54 18.38 0.11
N ALA A 351 4.29 18.85 1.33
CA ALA A 351 2.95 18.86 1.90
C ALA A 351 1.95 19.74 1.11
N ALA A 352 2.38 20.86 0.58
CA ALA A 352 1.55 21.68 -0.30
C ALA A 352 1.24 20.96 -1.62
N ARG A 353 2.26 20.36 -2.27
CA ARG A 353 2.12 19.58 -3.51
C ARG A 353 1.17 18.40 -3.34
N THR A 354 1.35 17.60 -2.28
CA THR A 354 0.51 16.41 -2.04
C THR A 354 -0.94 16.75 -1.73
N ARG A 355 -1.21 17.84 -1.01
CA ARG A 355 -2.58 18.32 -0.80
C ARG A 355 -3.26 18.68 -2.12
N SER A 356 -2.59 19.47 -2.96
CA SER A 356 -3.12 19.86 -4.28
C SER A 356 -3.39 18.63 -5.17
N LEU A 357 -2.43 17.70 -5.25
CA LEU A 357 -2.56 16.50 -6.07
C LEU A 357 -3.67 15.55 -5.60
N LYS A 358 -3.90 15.45 -4.29
CA LYS A 358 -5.00 14.63 -3.74
C LYS A 358 -6.37 15.27 -3.93
N ALA A 359 -6.45 16.59 -3.95
CA ALA A 359 -7.69 17.33 -4.20
C ALA A 359 -8.09 17.33 -5.69
N ALA A 360 -7.13 17.20 -6.59
CA ALA A 360 -7.39 17.20 -8.02
C ALA A 360 -8.12 15.92 -8.45
N PRO A 361 -9.25 16.01 -9.18
CA PRO A 361 -9.89 14.85 -9.78
C PRO A 361 -8.97 14.24 -10.83
N GLY A 362 -8.98 12.92 -10.97
CA GLY A 362 -8.14 12.25 -11.96
C GLY A 362 -8.63 10.84 -12.29
N SER A 363 -8.36 10.39 -13.51
CA SER A 363 -8.54 8.99 -13.89
C SER A 363 -7.34 8.15 -13.43
N GLN A 364 -7.53 6.85 -13.25
CA GLN A 364 -6.47 5.94 -12.77
C GLN A 364 -5.19 5.98 -13.63
N LEU A 365 -5.33 6.04 -14.95
CA LEU A 365 -4.20 6.01 -15.91
C LEU A 365 -4.26 7.11 -16.98
N GLY A 366 -5.19 8.06 -16.89
CA GLY A 366 -5.36 9.12 -17.88
C GLY A 366 -6.01 8.67 -19.20
N LEU A 367 -6.29 9.64 -20.09
CA LEU A 367 -6.98 9.42 -21.38
C LEU A 367 -6.17 8.51 -22.32
N GLY A 368 -4.84 8.57 -22.28
CA GLY A 368 -3.98 7.75 -23.14
C GLY A 368 -4.18 6.26 -22.93
N ALA A 369 -4.37 5.82 -21.68
CA ALA A 369 -4.63 4.41 -21.38
C ALA A 369 -6.00 3.96 -21.88
N ALA A 370 -7.02 4.82 -21.80
CA ALA A 370 -8.35 4.53 -22.35
C ALA A 370 -8.31 4.36 -23.87
N LEU A 371 -7.52 5.16 -24.57
CA LEU A 371 -7.32 5.02 -26.02
C LEU A 371 -6.58 3.73 -26.38
N LEU A 372 -5.55 3.35 -25.61
CA LEU A 372 -4.77 2.11 -25.83
C LEU A 372 -5.60 0.86 -25.58
N THR A 373 -6.63 0.92 -24.73
CA THR A 373 -7.53 -0.20 -24.43
C THR A 373 -8.84 -0.15 -25.19
N ALA A 374 -9.06 0.88 -26.02
CA ALA A 374 -10.24 0.97 -26.88
C ALA A 374 -10.33 -0.25 -27.81
N PRO A 375 -11.48 -0.95 -27.87
CA PRO A 375 -11.62 -2.21 -28.60
C PRO A 375 -11.73 -2.04 -30.12
N VAL A 376 -10.98 -1.09 -30.67
CA VAL A 376 -10.89 -0.85 -32.11
C VAL A 376 -9.98 -1.89 -32.75
N LEU A 377 -8.85 -2.17 -32.13
CA LEU A 377 -7.88 -3.15 -32.57
C LEU A 377 -8.01 -4.48 -31.78
N PRO A 378 -7.57 -5.60 -32.36
CA PRO A 378 -7.40 -6.85 -31.61
C PRO A 378 -6.48 -6.66 -30.38
N ALA A 379 -6.77 -7.38 -29.28
CA ALA A 379 -6.03 -7.24 -28.03
C ALA A 379 -4.52 -7.55 -28.20
N GLY A 380 -4.17 -8.50 -29.07
CA GLY A 380 -2.76 -8.78 -29.39
C GLY A 380 -2.03 -7.57 -30.01
N ALA A 381 -2.67 -6.88 -30.95
CA ALA A 381 -2.10 -5.68 -31.58
C ALA A 381 -1.96 -4.55 -30.57
N ARG A 382 -2.96 -4.34 -29.69
CA ARG A 382 -2.89 -3.36 -28.60
C ARG A 382 -1.76 -3.69 -27.62
N GLY A 383 -1.53 -4.98 -27.35
CA GLY A 383 -0.42 -5.43 -26.53
C GLY A 383 0.95 -5.05 -27.10
N VAL A 384 1.15 -5.26 -28.41
CA VAL A 384 2.38 -4.84 -29.10
C VAL A 384 2.55 -3.31 -29.00
N LEU A 385 1.48 -2.55 -29.31
CA LEU A 385 1.50 -1.09 -29.24
C LEU A 385 1.79 -0.59 -27.81
N THR A 386 1.15 -1.18 -26.80
CA THR A 386 1.35 -0.80 -25.39
C THR A 386 2.80 -1.04 -24.95
N ARG A 387 3.40 -2.18 -25.32
CA ARG A 387 4.82 -2.47 -25.02
C ARG A 387 5.76 -1.50 -25.74
N ALA A 388 5.53 -1.24 -27.02
CA ALA A 388 6.32 -0.29 -27.79
C ALA A 388 6.27 1.11 -27.19
N LEU A 389 5.07 1.61 -26.84
CA LEU A 389 4.89 2.91 -26.20
C LEU A 389 5.52 2.96 -24.81
N ARG A 390 5.42 1.89 -24.01
CA ARG A 390 6.12 1.81 -22.73
C ARG A 390 7.62 1.93 -22.88
N THR A 391 8.21 1.25 -23.87
CA THR A 391 9.65 1.33 -24.17
C THR A 391 10.03 2.74 -24.61
N ALA A 392 9.27 3.34 -25.53
CA ALA A 392 9.52 4.71 -26.00
C ALA A 392 9.35 5.75 -24.88
N ALA A 393 8.37 5.58 -23.99
CA ALA A 393 8.13 6.47 -22.85
C ALA A 393 9.03 6.15 -21.63
N ALA A 394 9.84 5.09 -21.67
CA ALA A 394 10.71 4.72 -20.57
C ALA A 394 11.56 5.89 -20.02
N PRO A 395 12.14 6.78 -20.83
CA PRO A 395 12.90 7.92 -20.31
C PRO A 395 12.08 8.92 -19.48
N LEU A 396 10.76 8.93 -19.65
CA LEU A 396 9.82 9.81 -18.94
C LEU A 396 9.16 9.14 -17.71
N ALA A 397 9.43 7.85 -17.49
CA ALA A 397 8.90 7.16 -16.33
C ALA A 397 9.44 7.77 -15.03
N SER A 398 8.64 7.75 -13.95
CA SER A 398 9.06 8.22 -12.63
C SER A 398 10.34 7.51 -12.15
N THR A 399 11.08 8.16 -11.26
CA THR A 399 12.31 7.63 -10.67
C THR A 399 12.04 6.37 -9.87
N THR A 400 11.02 6.41 -9.00
CA THR A 400 10.62 5.30 -8.13
C THR A 400 9.13 5.37 -7.80
N LEU A 401 8.64 4.37 -7.06
CA LEU A 401 7.29 4.33 -6.53
C LEU A 401 7.34 4.25 -5.00
N LEU A 402 6.52 5.06 -4.32
CA LEU A 402 6.26 4.96 -2.89
C LEU A 402 4.80 4.57 -2.66
N SER A 403 4.56 3.38 -2.14
CA SER A 403 3.24 2.90 -1.74
C SER A 403 3.11 2.96 -0.23
N ASN A 404 2.38 3.95 0.28
CA ASN A 404 2.09 4.06 1.70
C ASN A 404 0.67 3.59 1.99
N ILE A 405 0.53 2.40 2.55
CA ILE A 405 -0.76 1.81 2.96
C ILE A 405 -1.34 2.58 4.16
N GLY A 406 -0.48 3.20 4.98
CA GLY A 406 -0.86 3.86 6.22
C GLY A 406 -1.20 2.87 7.33
N ARG A 407 -2.12 3.24 8.21
CA ARG A 407 -2.64 2.32 9.23
C ARG A 407 -3.59 1.32 8.58
N ILE A 408 -3.47 0.06 8.97
CA ILE A 408 -4.41 -0.99 8.54
C ILE A 408 -5.80 -0.64 9.10
N PRO A 409 -6.81 -0.45 8.23
CA PRO A 409 -8.12 0.02 8.67
C PRO A 409 -9.02 -1.08 9.22
N TYR A 410 -8.59 -2.33 9.14
CA TYR A 410 -9.35 -3.51 9.55
C TYR A 410 -8.65 -4.22 10.71
N PRO A 411 -9.41 -4.79 11.67
CA PRO A 411 -8.81 -5.67 12.66
C PRO A 411 -8.30 -6.95 11.97
N LEU A 412 -7.04 -7.28 12.20
CA LEU A 412 -6.46 -8.58 11.87
C LEU A 412 -6.35 -9.38 13.18
N ASP A 413 -7.46 -9.97 13.62
CA ASP A 413 -7.52 -10.76 14.85
C ASP A 413 -7.80 -12.22 14.51
N PHE A 414 -6.79 -13.06 14.67
CA PHE A 414 -6.86 -14.49 14.42
C PHE A 414 -7.17 -15.29 15.71
N GLY A 415 -7.92 -14.71 16.63
CA GLY A 415 -8.37 -15.38 17.84
C GLY A 415 -7.20 -15.94 18.67
N ASP A 416 -7.15 -17.26 18.82
CA ASP A 416 -6.11 -17.99 19.56
C ASP A 416 -4.71 -17.91 18.92
N ALA A 417 -4.61 -17.69 17.62
CA ALA A 417 -3.33 -17.39 16.95
C ALA A 417 -2.85 -15.95 17.16
N GLY A 418 -3.71 -15.08 17.72
CA GLY A 418 -3.39 -13.73 18.15
C GLY A 418 -3.51 -12.66 17.05
N ARG A 419 -3.05 -11.45 17.41
CA ARG A 419 -2.98 -10.30 16.50
C ARG A 419 -1.60 -10.17 15.92
N PRO A 420 -1.46 -9.68 14.68
CA PRO A 420 -0.16 -9.49 14.06
C PRO A 420 0.78 -8.62 14.90
N THR A 421 1.98 -9.09 15.10
CA THR A 421 3.09 -8.31 15.66
C THR A 421 3.73 -7.41 14.61
N ALA A 422 3.74 -7.85 13.34
CA ALA A 422 4.25 -7.09 12.20
C ALA A 422 3.48 -7.43 10.92
N VAL A 423 3.40 -6.46 10.01
CA VAL A 423 2.81 -6.63 8.66
C VAL A 423 3.63 -5.86 7.66
N TRP A 424 4.08 -6.51 6.60
CA TRP A 424 4.77 -5.87 5.48
C TRP A 424 3.99 -6.02 4.19
N PHE A 425 4.18 -5.05 3.31
CA PHE A 425 3.69 -5.08 1.93
C PHE A 425 4.84 -4.83 0.99
N SER A 426 4.92 -5.54 -0.12
CA SER A 426 5.81 -5.17 -1.20
C SER A 426 5.05 -5.10 -2.52
N ALA A 427 5.30 -4.04 -3.29
CA ALA A 427 4.77 -3.86 -4.62
C ALA A 427 5.84 -4.20 -5.67
N PRO A 428 5.46 -4.55 -6.92
CA PRO A 428 6.40 -4.96 -7.95
C PRO A 428 7.45 -3.88 -8.25
N ALA A 429 8.72 -4.28 -8.33
CA ALA A 429 9.82 -3.42 -8.76
C ALA A 429 10.23 -3.79 -10.18
N ARG A 430 9.77 -3.01 -11.16
CA ARG A 430 9.96 -3.27 -12.59
C ARG A 430 10.76 -2.17 -13.26
N MET A 431 11.63 -2.56 -14.18
CA MET A 431 12.31 -1.59 -15.03
C MET A 431 11.29 -0.80 -15.88
N PRO A 432 11.49 0.48 -16.16
CA PRO A 432 12.71 1.26 -15.96
C PRO A 432 12.84 1.95 -14.58
N ARG A 433 11.90 1.83 -13.66
CA ARG A 433 12.02 2.36 -12.27
C ARG A 433 12.98 1.53 -11.44
N GLY A 434 12.80 0.22 -11.45
CA GLY A 434 13.66 -0.76 -10.81
C GLY A 434 13.66 -0.76 -9.27
N LEU A 435 12.97 0.17 -8.61
CA LEU A 435 12.85 0.26 -7.15
C LEU A 435 11.42 0.63 -6.75
N THR A 436 10.94 -0.01 -5.70
CA THR A 436 9.68 0.34 -5.04
C THR A 436 9.88 0.39 -3.53
N VAL A 437 9.37 1.44 -2.91
CA VAL A 437 9.31 1.64 -1.46
C VAL A 437 7.88 1.41 -1.02
N THR A 438 7.64 0.49 -0.10
CA THR A 438 6.31 0.25 0.46
C THR A 438 6.35 0.38 1.97
N THR A 439 5.36 1.04 2.56
CA THR A 439 5.27 1.24 4.00
C THR A 439 3.86 0.97 4.52
N VAL A 440 3.79 0.42 5.73
CA VAL A 440 2.55 0.25 6.49
C VAL A 440 2.82 0.59 7.96
N SER A 441 1.82 1.09 8.67
CA SER A 441 1.95 1.44 10.09
C SER A 441 1.23 0.42 10.95
N VAL A 442 1.97 -0.30 11.79
CA VAL A 442 1.48 -1.31 12.74
C VAL A 442 2.14 -1.07 14.09
N GLY A 443 1.40 -1.20 15.19
CA GLY A 443 1.96 -1.12 16.55
C GLY A 443 2.72 0.18 16.87
N GLY A 444 2.43 1.30 16.19
CA GLY A 444 3.19 2.54 16.38
C GLY A 444 4.54 2.58 15.68
N ARG A 445 4.83 1.63 14.78
CA ARG A 445 6.05 1.53 13.97
C ARG A 445 5.72 1.67 12.49
N VAL A 446 6.71 1.99 11.69
CA VAL A 446 6.66 1.96 10.23
C VAL A 446 7.33 0.68 9.76
N GLN A 447 6.55 -0.22 9.20
CA GLN A 447 7.04 -1.41 8.54
C GLN A 447 7.44 -1.04 7.11
N LEU A 448 8.70 -1.12 6.78
CA LEU A 448 9.28 -0.76 5.49
C LEU A 448 9.60 -2.02 4.69
N ALA A 449 9.17 -2.07 3.44
CA ALA A 449 9.68 -2.99 2.43
C ALA A 449 10.29 -2.22 1.27
N LEU A 450 11.55 -2.46 0.98
CA LEU A 450 12.21 -2.06 -0.25
C LEU A 450 12.27 -3.27 -1.16
N ARG A 451 11.80 -3.12 -2.40
CA ARG A 451 11.91 -4.15 -3.43
C ARG A 451 12.60 -3.55 -4.65
N TRP A 452 13.59 -4.25 -5.19
CA TRP A 452 14.36 -3.81 -6.34
C TRP A 452 14.44 -4.88 -7.41
N SER A 453 14.62 -4.45 -8.66
CA SER A 453 14.96 -5.33 -9.77
C SER A 453 16.46 -5.66 -9.70
N HIS A 454 16.84 -6.91 -9.79
CA HIS A 454 18.24 -7.32 -9.89
C HIS A 454 18.93 -6.81 -11.17
N ALA A 455 18.16 -6.31 -12.14
CA ALA A 455 18.71 -5.57 -13.26
C ALA A 455 19.26 -4.18 -12.87
N LEU A 456 18.87 -3.65 -11.69
CA LEU A 456 19.28 -2.35 -11.18
C LEU A 456 20.30 -2.48 -10.03
N LEU A 457 19.99 -3.26 -9.00
CA LEU A 457 20.77 -3.40 -7.76
C LEU A 457 20.98 -4.87 -7.43
N ASP A 458 22.13 -5.22 -6.86
CA ASP A 458 22.30 -6.46 -6.12
C ASP A 458 21.76 -6.33 -4.69
N ASP A 459 21.78 -7.41 -3.92
CA ASP A 459 21.19 -7.45 -2.58
C ASP A 459 21.99 -6.60 -1.58
N GLU A 460 23.30 -6.50 -1.75
CA GLU A 460 24.16 -5.65 -0.90
C GLU A 460 23.89 -4.16 -1.14
N ALA A 461 23.76 -3.75 -2.41
CA ALA A 461 23.35 -2.39 -2.78
C ALA A 461 21.94 -2.08 -2.28
N GLY A 462 21.02 -3.04 -2.37
CA GLY A 462 19.67 -2.93 -1.81
C GLY A 462 19.67 -2.70 -0.30
N ALA A 463 20.50 -3.43 0.44
CA ALA A 463 20.66 -3.27 1.89
C ALA A 463 21.23 -1.88 2.25
N ARG A 464 22.27 -1.41 1.52
CA ARG A 464 22.82 -0.05 1.70
C ARG A 464 21.78 1.04 1.41
N LEU A 465 20.97 0.84 0.38
CA LEU A 465 19.89 1.77 0.04
C LEU A 465 18.83 1.81 1.15
N GLY A 466 18.51 0.66 1.75
CA GLY A 466 17.61 0.57 2.92
C GLY A 466 18.13 1.34 4.13
N ALA A 467 19.42 1.19 4.46
CA ALA A 467 20.05 1.95 5.52
C ALA A 467 20.04 3.47 5.23
N LEU A 468 20.23 3.85 3.96
CA LEU A 468 20.16 5.25 3.54
C LEU A 468 18.73 5.79 3.66
N PHE A 469 17.70 5.00 3.32
CA PHE A 469 16.31 5.37 3.54
C PHE A 469 16.01 5.62 5.01
N ALA A 470 16.46 4.74 5.90
CA ALA A 470 16.26 4.89 7.35
C ALA A 470 16.86 6.20 7.88
N ARG A 471 18.11 6.52 7.49
CA ARG A 471 18.75 7.80 7.82
C ARG A 471 18.01 8.99 7.23
N SER A 472 17.57 8.89 5.98
CA SER A 472 16.80 9.93 5.31
C SER A 472 15.46 10.18 6.01
N LEU A 473 14.78 9.13 6.48
CA LEU A 473 13.54 9.25 7.24
C LEU A 473 13.77 9.92 8.61
N ALA A 474 14.84 9.52 9.30
CA ALA A 474 15.23 10.15 10.57
C ALA A 474 15.51 11.66 10.41
N ALA A 475 16.13 12.06 9.30
CA ALA A 475 16.37 13.47 9.00
C ALA A 475 15.08 14.29 8.76
N THR A 476 13.94 13.64 8.52
CA THR A 476 12.63 14.30 8.41
C THR A 476 11.92 14.49 9.75
N CYS A 477 12.49 13.99 10.86
CA CYS A 477 11.90 14.16 12.19
C CYS A 477 11.86 15.63 12.56
N TRP A 478 10.68 16.05 13.03
CA TRP A 478 10.54 17.37 13.62
C TRP A 478 11.17 17.37 15.01
N THR A 479 12.04 18.34 15.25
CA THR A 479 12.57 18.66 16.57
C THR A 479 11.97 20.01 17.01
N PRO A 480 11.44 20.15 18.24
CA PRO A 480 11.12 21.45 18.77
C PRO A 480 12.39 22.31 18.72
N GLU A 481 12.38 23.41 17.99
CA GLU A 481 13.46 24.38 18.08
C GLU A 481 13.55 24.82 19.54
N ALA A 482 14.69 24.63 20.16
CA ALA A 482 15.01 25.24 21.44
C ALA A 482 15.09 26.75 21.21
N GLY A 483 13.95 27.43 21.41
CA GLY A 483 13.89 28.88 21.40
C GLY A 483 13.39 29.53 20.12
N ASP A 484 12.08 29.45 19.84
CA ASP A 484 11.34 30.62 19.38
C ASP A 484 10.72 31.28 20.63
N ASP A 485 11.58 31.73 21.52
CA ASP A 485 11.25 32.77 22.46
C ASP A 485 11.05 34.03 21.62
N GLY A 486 9.84 34.16 21.06
CA GLY A 486 9.29 35.40 20.55
C GLY A 486 9.12 36.42 21.70
N THR A 487 10.22 36.70 22.39
CA THR A 487 10.32 37.94 23.15
C THR A 487 10.35 39.06 22.12
N GLU A 488 9.15 39.60 21.84
CA GLU A 488 9.02 40.96 21.38
C GLU A 488 9.96 41.82 22.22
N ARG A 489 11.12 42.14 21.67
CA ARG A 489 11.90 43.29 22.11
C ARG A 489 11.07 44.52 21.76
N THR A 490 10.08 44.82 22.61
CA THR A 490 9.56 46.17 22.70
C THR A 490 10.75 47.05 23.08
N GLY A 491 11.27 47.72 22.10
CA GLY A 491 12.28 48.76 22.28
C GLY A 491 11.69 49.87 23.12
N SER A 492 12.07 49.87 24.40
CA SER A 492 11.89 51.00 25.30
C SER A 492 12.84 52.11 24.87
N THR A 493 12.39 52.98 24.00
CA THR A 493 12.97 54.33 23.91
C THR A 493 12.31 55.15 25.01
N GLY A 494 13.08 55.44 26.05
CA GLY A 494 12.71 56.36 27.11
C GLY A 494 12.37 57.76 26.58
N ARG A 495 11.24 58.27 27.00
CA ARG A 495 11.00 59.73 27.02
C ARG A 495 10.26 60.07 28.30
N THR A 496 10.98 60.74 29.16
CA THR A 496 10.53 61.47 30.37
C THR A 496 9.47 62.51 30.05
N GLY A 497 8.46 62.64 30.91
CA GLY A 497 7.71 63.86 30.95
C GLY A 497 6.27 63.79 31.44
N ARG A 498 6.14 64.02 32.78
CA ARG A 498 5.14 64.92 33.45
C ARG A 498 3.68 64.46 33.65
N SER A 499 3.40 64.31 34.91
CA SER A 499 2.17 64.44 35.70
C SER A 499 1.06 65.36 35.10
N ASP A 500 -0.21 65.02 35.23
CA ASP A 500 -1.10 65.26 36.32
C ASP A 500 -2.56 64.79 36.04
N PRO A 501 -3.43 64.71 37.04
CA PRO A 501 -4.51 63.76 37.15
C PRO A 501 -5.89 64.38 36.90
N SER A 502 -6.86 63.53 36.66
CA SER A 502 -8.26 63.65 37.13
C SER A 502 -9.26 63.11 36.09
N ASN A 503 -10.01 62.14 36.33
CA ASN A 503 -11.38 62.26 36.80
C ASN A 503 -12.09 60.89 36.85
N ARG A 504 -12.82 60.73 37.91
CA ARG A 504 -13.81 59.71 38.24
C ARG A 504 -14.86 59.56 37.15
N THR A 505 -15.31 58.36 36.96
CA THR A 505 -16.68 57.91 37.23
C THR A 505 -16.88 56.49 36.76
N GLY A 506 -17.28 55.71 37.58
CA GLY A 506 -17.95 54.58 37.89
C GLY A 506 -19.12 54.13 36.98
N ARG A 507 -19.19 52.88 36.71
CA ARG A 507 -20.46 52.14 36.63
C ARG A 507 -20.25 50.63 36.73
N SER A 508 -20.74 50.10 37.83
CA SER A 508 -21.08 48.73 38.11
C SER A 508 -22.19 48.25 37.17
N VAL A 509 -22.10 47.05 36.56
CA VAL A 509 -23.28 46.24 36.25
C VAL A 509 -22.86 44.76 36.23
N ARG A 510 -23.28 44.07 37.27
CA ARG A 510 -24.04 42.80 37.36
C ARG A 510 -23.59 41.58 36.56
N SER A 511 -23.27 40.58 37.33
CA SER A 511 -23.29 39.12 37.08
C SER A 511 -24.66 38.63 36.58
N ALA A 512 -24.67 37.67 35.66
CA ALA A 512 -25.81 36.81 35.40
C ALA A 512 -25.33 35.38 35.11
N PRO A 513 -26.14 34.35 35.36
CA PRO A 513 -25.70 33.05 35.89
C PRO A 513 -25.49 31.96 34.83
N SER A 514 -24.69 30.96 35.24
CA SER A 514 -24.45 29.69 34.57
C SER A 514 -25.74 28.86 34.49
N ASN A 515 -26.13 28.41 33.30
CA ASN A 515 -27.03 27.30 33.10
C ASN A 515 -26.24 26.06 32.62
N ARG A 516 -26.13 25.08 33.51
CA ARG A 516 -25.86 23.69 33.18
C ARG A 516 -27.21 22.98 33.05
N PRO A 517 -27.44 22.15 32.05
CA PRO A 517 -28.51 21.16 32.13
C PRO A 517 -27.97 19.83 32.71
N ASP A 518 -28.80 19.31 33.60
CA ASP A 518 -28.62 18.05 34.34
C ASP A 518 -28.59 16.81 33.43
N CYS A 519 -27.77 15.84 33.83
CA CYS A 519 -27.81 14.47 33.36
C CYS A 519 -28.95 13.69 34.06
N PRO A 520 -29.74 12.88 33.36
CA PRO A 520 -30.66 11.97 34.05
C PRO A 520 -29.97 10.62 34.38
N ASP A 521 -30.51 10.08 35.48
CA ASP A 521 -30.09 8.90 36.24
C ASP A 521 -29.92 7.60 35.45
N ARG A 522 -28.97 6.80 35.93
CA ARG A 522 -28.73 5.40 35.62
C ARG A 522 -29.81 4.52 36.30
N PRO A 523 -30.43 3.56 35.63
CA PRO A 523 -31.20 2.54 36.32
C PRO A 523 -30.32 1.41 36.85
N ASP A 524 -30.81 0.85 37.99
CA ASP A 524 -30.21 -0.14 38.86
C ASP A 524 -29.89 -1.48 38.18
N ARG A 525 -28.84 -2.08 38.70
CA ARG A 525 -28.41 -3.46 38.46
C ARG A 525 -29.27 -4.40 39.30
N PRO A 526 -29.83 -5.50 38.79
CA PRO A 526 -30.40 -6.52 39.63
C PRO A 526 -29.34 -7.53 40.14
N ASP A 527 -29.56 -7.97 41.37
CA ASP A 527 -28.78 -8.85 42.21
C ASP A 527 -28.49 -10.25 41.61
N ARG A 528 -27.30 -10.74 41.95
CA ARG A 528 -26.86 -12.12 41.80
C ARG A 528 -27.49 -12.98 42.87
N PRO A 529 -28.01 -14.19 42.62
CA PRO A 529 -28.22 -15.17 43.68
C PRO A 529 -26.95 -16.01 43.91
N GLU A 530 -26.63 -16.16 45.17
CA GLU A 530 -25.62 -17.05 45.73
C GLU A 530 -26.10 -18.53 45.74
N GLY A 531 -25.10 -19.39 45.61
CA GLY A 531 -25.05 -20.66 46.32
C GLY A 531 -25.61 -21.87 45.58
N THR A 532 -24.85 -22.89 45.36
CA THR A 532 -24.44 -23.97 46.27
C THR A 532 -23.71 -25.05 45.47
N THR A 533 -22.56 -25.41 46.00
CA THR A 533 -21.88 -26.70 45.72
C THR A 533 -22.63 -27.87 46.41
N PRO A 534 -22.49 -29.12 45.99
CA PRO A 534 -21.27 -29.91 46.06
C PRO A 534 -20.72 -30.40 44.70
#